data_af942dcda149af9dd2b7e216965de4cb
#
_entry.id   af942dcda149af9dd2b7e216965de4cb
#
_cell.length_a   1.000
_cell.length_b   1.000
_cell.length_c   1.000
_cell.angle_alpha   90.00
_cell.angle_beta   90.00
_cell.angle_gamma   90.00
#
_symmetry.space_group_name_H-M   'P 1'
#
loop_
_entity.id
_entity.type
_entity.pdbx_description
1 polymer ?
#
loop_
_entity_poly.entity_id
_entity_poly.type
_entity_poly.pdbx_seq_one_letter_code
_entity_poly.pdbx_strand_id
1 'polypeptide(L)'
;MIAPLRAESVDMRFEPTLSNEQYRVLSSEAPRSAKVAVLLKAARRARRGRVHDGLVLIHRLLFLARMPGVDPPAHLDVYDFDDALFLGSISAQNRGGAMLKQEARRWAAYVARARLVTAGNSYLADEALKVRSHRVEVLPTCVEPSKFTPVHHEEREVVTVGWVGSRTTAPYLHPVLDAVARLHESGRKIKLLLIGASDLGSHPWLEQRRWSLDSEVDDLAGIDIGVMPMPDTRWARGKCGYKLLQYFAAGVPAIVSPVGVATQMVGDGRGLLARSEVDWERAILQLAGDPNARQEMAAASRVYVEKNFSYARWAPELAGMLKEL
;
A
#
# COMPACT_ATOMS: atom_id res chain seq x y z
N MET A 1 -10.51 -1.73 10.10
CA MET A 1 -10.46 -0.66 11.13
C MET A 1 -11.83 -0.32 11.74
N ILE A 2 -12.96 -0.26 10.99
CA ILE A 2 -14.28 0.16 11.53
C ILE A 2 -14.76 -0.73 12.69
N ALA A 3 -14.75 -2.06 12.54
CA ALA A 3 -15.20 -2.95 13.60
C ALA A 3 -14.34 -2.84 14.88
N PRO A 4 -13.00 -2.83 14.82
CA PRO A 4 -12.17 -2.55 15.98
C PRO A 4 -12.44 -1.19 16.65
N LEU A 5 -12.71 -0.12 15.89
CA LEU A 5 -13.04 1.19 16.46
C LEU A 5 -14.39 1.20 17.20
N ARG A 6 -15.37 0.42 16.75
CA ARG A 6 -16.64 0.25 17.48
C ARG A 6 -16.44 -0.40 18.86
N ALA A 7 -15.49 -1.32 18.98
CA ALA A 7 -15.11 -1.90 20.28
C ALA A 7 -14.54 -0.82 21.23
N GLU A 8 -13.93 0.22 20.69
CA GLU A 8 -13.42 1.39 21.43
C GLU A 8 -14.48 2.51 21.61
N SER A 9 -15.75 2.21 21.39
CA SER A 9 -16.86 3.18 21.48
C SER A 9 -16.78 4.34 20.47
N VAL A 10 -16.14 4.12 19.33
CA VAL A 10 -16.11 5.06 18.20
C VAL A 10 -16.97 4.50 17.07
N ASP A 11 -18.12 5.11 16.83
CA ASP A 11 -18.96 4.74 15.68
C ASP A 11 -18.48 5.50 14.43
N MET A 12 -17.86 4.77 13.52
CA MET A 12 -17.34 5.32 12.26
C MET A 12 -18.24 4.89 11.10
N ARG A 13 -18.75 5.88 10.35
CA ARG A 13 -19.43 5.66 9.07
C ARG A 13 -18.49 5.95 7.92
N PHE A 14 -18.33 4.97 7.03
CA PHE A 14 -17.56 5.13 5.81
C PHE A 14 -18.44 5.59 4.66
N GLU A 15 -18.12 6.73 4.07
CA GLU A 15 -18.81 7.28 2.90
C GLU A 15 -17.82 7.42 1.73
N PRO A 16 -17.81 6.49 0.77
CA PRO A 16 -16.92 6.60 -0.39
C PRO A 16 -17.35 7.78 -1.27
N THR A 17 -16.40 8.59 -1.70
CA THR A 17 -16.64 9.71 -2.64
C THR A 17 -17.22 9.23 -3.97
N LEU A 18 -16.79 8.05 -4.41
CA LEU A 18 -17.23 7.38 -5.63
C LEU A 18 -17.79 6.00 -5.28
N SER A 19 -18.93 5.62 -5.89
CA SER A 19 -19.37 4.23 -5.83
C SER A 19 -18.46 3.33 -6.69
N ASN A 20 -18.52 2.01 -6.47
CA ASN A 20 -17.76 1.05 -7.28
C ASN A 20 -18.08 1.17 -8.78
N GLU A 21 -19.33 1.42 -9.13
CA GLU A 21 -19.76 1.66 -10.51
C GLU A 21 -19.14 2.95 -11.08
N GLN A 22 -19.19 4.03 -10.32
CA GLN A 22 -18.58 5.31 -10.71
C GLN A 22 -17.05 5.17 -10.90
N TYR A 23 -16.38 4.43 -10.01
CA TYR A 23 -14.96 4.15 -10.13
C TYR A 23 -14.65 3.33 -11.41
N ARG A 24 -15.49 2.32 -11.74
CA ARG A 24 -15.33 1.53 -12.98
C ARG A 24 -15.43 2.42 -14.22
N VAL A 25 -16.39 3.36 -14.27
CA VAL A 25 -16.51 4.31 -15.39
C VAL A 25 -15.26 5.18 -15.51
N LEU A 26 -14.73 5.69 -14.40
CA LEU A 26 -13.54 6.56 -14.42
C LEU A 26 -12.26 5.81 -14.84
N SER A 27 -12.15 4.54 -14.48
CA SER A 27 -10.99 3.68 -14.77
C SER A 27 -11.09 2.96 -16.14
N SER A 28 -12.25 2.97 -16.78
CA SER A 28 -12.48 2.36 -18.10
C SER A 28 -12.13 3.31 -19.25
N GLU A 29 -12.26 2.82 -20.49
CA GLU A 29 -12.16 3.62 -21.73
C GLU A 29 -13.44 4.41 -22.05
N ALA A 30 -14.32 4.61 -21.07
CA ALA A 30 -15.56 5.36 -21.25
C ALA A 30 -15.31 6.78 -21.80
N PRO A 31 -16.26 7.33 -22.59
CA PRO A 31 -16.16 8.68 -23.15
C PRO A 31 -15.89 9.75 -22.07
N ARG A 32 -15.16 10.80 -22.44
CA ARG A 32 -14.85 11.91 -21.51
C ARG A 32 -16.10 12.54 -20.90
N SER A 33 -17.20 12.65 -21.66
CA SER A 33 -18.49 13.17 -21.18
C SER A 33 -19.07 12.34 -20.04
N ALA A 34 -19.02 11.00 -20.12
CA ALA A 34 -19.45 10.11 -19.05
C ALA A 34 -18.59 10.27 -17.79
N LYS A 35 -17.26 10.37 -17.94
CA LYS A 35 -16.34 10.62 -16.82
C LYS A 35 -16.62 11.97 -16.14
N VAL A 36 -16.86 13.02 -16.90
CA VAL A 36 -17.24 14.35 -16.37
C VAL A 36 -18.57 14.29 -15.61
N ALA A 37 -19.57 13.62 -16.17
CA ALA A 37 -20.88 13.45 -15.51
C ALA A 37 -20.76 12.74 -14.15
N VAL A 38 -19.92 11.69 -14.07
CA VAL A 38 -19.61 11.00 -12.80
C VAL A 38 -18.98 11.95 -11.78
N LEU A 39 -17.99 12.73 -12.19
CA LEU A 39 -17.31 13.69 -11.29
C LEU A 39 -18.26 14.78 -10.79
N LEU A 40 -19.13 15.32 -11.65
CA LEU A 40 -20.14 16.30 -11.27
C LEU A 40 -21.17 15.72 -10.29
N LYS A 41 -21.61 14.48 -10.49
CA LYS A 41 -22.52 13.78 -9.58
C LYS A 41 -21.87 13.57 -8.22
N ALA A 42 -20.61 13.12 -8.17
CA ALA A 42 -19.84 12.96 -6.95
C ALA A 42 -19.66 14.30 -6.21
N ALA A 43 -19.35 15.36 -6.93
CA ALA A 43 -19.21 16.72 -6.34
C ALA A 43 -20.52 17.24 -5.75
N ARG A 44 -21.66 17.02 -6.44
CA ARG A 44 -22.99 17.39 -5.91
C ARG A 44 -23.33 16.60 -4.64
N ARG A 45 -23.00 15.31 -4.59
CA ARG A 45 -23.16 14.46 -3.40
C ARG A 45 -22.33 14.98 -2.24
N ALA A 46 -21.05 15.24 -2.46
CA ALA A 46 -20.14 15.77 -1.46
C ALA A 46 -20.54 17.16 -0.90
N ARG A 47 -21.24 17.99 -1.71
CA ARG A 47 -21.82 19.25 -1.24
C ARG A 47 -23.05 19.04 -0.34
N ARG A 48 -23.88 18.04 -0.62
CA ARG A 48 -25.12 17.78 0.13
C ARG A 48 -24.89 17.04 1.45
N GLY A 49 -23.86 16.16 1.50
CA GLY A 49 -23.56 15.33 2.68
C GLY A 49 -22.85 16.03 3.85
N ARG A 50 -22.84 17.35 3.92
CA ARG A 50 -21.95 18.11 4.83
C ARG A 50 -22.55 18.57 6.15
N VAL A 51 -23.70 18.09 6.52
CA VAL A 51 -24.22 18.27 7.89
C VAL A 51 -23.84 16.99 8.65
N HIS A 52 -22.71 17.05 9.36
CA HIS A 52 -22.24 15.95 10.19
C HIS A 52 -22.35 16.35 11.65
N ASP A 53 -23.03 15.56 12.45
CA ASP A 53 -23.12 15.70 13.91
C ASP A 53 -21.88 15.12 14.62
N GLY A 54 -20.79 14.89 13.91
CA GLY A 54 -19.57 14.26 14.41
C GLY A 54 -18.32 14.71 13.69
N LEU A 55 -17.19 14.11 14.05
CA LEU A 55 -15.88 14.38 13.45
C LEU A 55 -15.83 13.92 11.99
N VAL A 56 -15.20 14.74 11.15
CA VAL A 56 -14.97 14.45 9.72
C VAL A 56 -13.53 14.02 9.51
N LEU A 57 -13.35 12.74 9.18
CA LEU A 57 -12.07 12.18 8.78
C LEU A 57 -12.05 11.99 7.25
N ILE A 58 -10.99 12.48 6.60
CA ILE A 58 -10.77 12.29 5.17
C ILE A 58 -9.47 11.55 4.94
N HIS A 59 -9.58 10.44 4.24
CA HIS A 59 -8.42 9.68 3.78
C HIS A 59 -8.04 10.09 2.36
N ARG A 60 -6.78 10.49 2.15
CA ARG A 60 -6.22 10.99 0.88
C ARG A 60 -6.95 12.24 0.36
N LEU A 61 -7.15 12.36 -0.95
CA LEU A 61 -7.84 13.48 -1.57
C LEU A 61 -9.24 13.05 -2.02
N LEU A 62 -10.26 13.86 -1.71
CA LEU A 62 -11.66 13.55 -2.03
C LEU A 62 -11.91 13.32 -3.53
N PHE A 63 -11.19 14.02 -4.41
CA PHE A 63 -11.40 13.98 -5.85
C PHE A 63 -10.09 13.81 -6.61
N LEU A 64 -10.19 13.28 -7.84
CA LEU A 64 -9.04 13.15 -8.75
C LEU A 64 -8.56 14.51 -9.28
N ALA A 65 -9.44 15.53 -9.34
CA ALA A 65 -9.12 16.88 -9.76
C ALA A 65 -9.66 17.90 -8.75
N ARG A 66 -9.10 19.11 -8.75
CA ARG A 66 -9.57 20.19 -7.86
C ARG A 66 -11.02 20.56 -8.15
N MET A 67 -11.82 20.60 -7.09
CA MET A 67 -13.24 21.01 -7.14
C MET A 67 -13.43 22.25 -6.24
N PRO A 68 -13.47 23.46 -6.82
CA PRO A 68 -13.62 24.70 -6.03
C PRO A 68 -14.83 24.67 -5.10
N GLY A 69 -14.65 25.13 -3.85
CA GLY A 69 -15.69 25.16 -2.81
C GLY A 69 -16.07 23.78 -2.23
N VAL A 70 -15.41 22.71 -2.67
CA VAL A 70 -15.67 21.33 -2.19
C VAL A 70 -14.42 20.67 -1.64
N ASP A 71 -13.24 21.08 -2.11
CA ASP A 71 -11.98 20.38 -1.91
C ASP A 71 -10.84 21.37 -1.66
N PRO A 72 -10.30 21.44 -0.44
CA PRO A 72 -10.70 20.74 0.77
C PRO A 72 -12.05 21.23 1.32
N PRO A 73 -12.78 20.39 2.10
CA PRO A 73 -14.04 20.79 2.70
C PRO A 73 -13.84 21.90 3.73
N ALA A 74 -14.92 22.64 4.04
CA ALA A 74 -14.89 23.71 5.04
C ALA A 74 -14.63 23.18 6.45
N HIS A 75 -15.21 22.01 6.79
CA HIS A 75 -15.04 21.31 8.04
C HIS A 75 -14.21 20.04 7.79
N LEU A 76 -13.11 19.90 8.52
CA LEU A 76 -12.16 18.79 8.44
C LEU A 76 -11.47 18.66 9.79
N ASP A 77 -11.78 17.60 10.52
CA ASP A 77 -11.15 17.34 11.81
C ASP A 77 -9.88 16.52 11.65
N VAL A 78 -9.95 15.41 10.88
CA VAL A 78 -8.81 14.51 10.67
C VAL A 78 -8.51 14.37 9.19
N TYR A 79 -7.25 14.58 8.85
CA TYR A 79 -6.72 14.26 7.52
C TYR A 79 -5.74 13.11 7.61
N ASP A 80 -6.06 11.99 6.94
CA ASP A 80 -5.25 10.79 6.91
C ASP A 80 -4.65 10.54 5.52
N PHE A 81 -3.36 10.18 5.45
CA PHE A 81 -2.72 9.86 4.18
C PHE A 81 -1.55 8.89 4.33
N ASP A 82 -1.40 8.01 3.32
CA ASP A 82 -0.45 6.90 3.27
C ASP A 82 0.43 6.90 2.00
N ASP A 83 0.41 8.00 1.24
CA ASP A 83 1.20 8.18 0.02
C ASP A 83 1.79 9.59 -0.06
N ALA A 84 2.89 9.75 -0.81
CA ALA A 84 3.61 11.03 -0.98
C ALA A 84 2.86 12.02 -1.88
N LEU A 85 1.61 12.37 -1.52
CA LEU A 85 0.72 13.25 -2.30
C LEU A 85 1.29 14.67 -2.50
N PHE A 86 2.19 15.10 -1.61
CA PHE A 86 2.92 16.38 -1.73
C PHE A 86 3.86 16.46 -2.94
N LEU A 87 4.19 15.32 -3.57
CA LEU A 87 4.99 15.29 -4.80
C LEU A 87 4.13 15.49 -6.06
N GLY A 88 2.80 15.39 -5.93
CA GLY A 88 1.89 15.43 -7.06
C GLY A 88 1.96 14.18 -7.95
N SER A 89 1.31 14.24 -9.11
CA SER A 89 1.31 13.13 -10.07
C SER A 89 2.65 12.98 -10.77
N ILE A 90 3.47 12.03 -10.31
CA ILE A 90 4.83 11.77 -10.82
C ILE A 90 4.82 10.80 -12.01
N SER A 91 3.78 9.96 -12.16
CA SER A 91 3.75 8.95 -13.24
C SER A 91 3.64 9.59 -14.63
N ALA A 92 4.43 9.06 -15.59
CA ALA A 92 4.41 9.50 -16.99
C ALA A 92 2.99 9.45 -17.60
N GLN A 93 2.19 8.46 -17.19
CA GLN A 93 0.79 8.27 -17.61
C GLN A 93 -0.15 9.38 -17.09
N ASN A 94 0.21 10.09 -16.02
CA ASN A 94 -0.60 11.11 -15.37
C ASN A 94 -0.16 12.55 -15.65
N ARG A 95 0.94 12.77 -16.38
CA ARG A 95 1.50 14.12 -16.64
C ARG A 95 0.52 15.06 -17.34
N GLY A 96 -0.30 14.57 -18.28
CA GLY A 96 -1.26 15.40 -19.02
C GLY A 96 -2.38 16.02 -18.17
N GLY A 97 -2.59 15.54 -16.94
CA GLY A 97 -3.59 16.07 -16.00
C GLY A 97 -3.01 16.77 -14.77
N ALA A 98 -1.70 16.83 -14.62
CA ALA A 98 -1.05 17.33 -13.40
C ALA A 98 -1.44 18.78 -13.05
N MET A 99 -1.59 19.63 -14.06
CA MET A 99 -2.01 21.02 -13.90
C MET A 99 -3.44 21.17 -13.37
N LEU A 100 -4.36 20.24 -13.74
CA LEU A 100 -5.75 20.22 -13.26
C LEU A 100 -5.87 19.55 -11.88
N LYS A 101 -4.96 18.63 -11.55
CA LYS A 101 -5.01 17.86 -10.31
C LYS A 101 -4.53 18.66 -9.11
N GLN A 102 -3.48 19.46 -9.28
CA GLN A 102 -2.86 20.28 -8.21
C GLN A 102 -2.69 19.51 -6.88
N GLU A 103 -2.31 18.23 -6.97
CA GLU A 103 -2.30 17.31 -5.83
C GLU A 103 -1.50 17.83 -4.65
N ALA A 104 -0.28 18.32 -4.89
CA ALA A 104 0.58 18.86 -3.84
C ALA A 104 -0.03 20.09 -3.14
N ARG A 105 -0.64 21.02 -3.90
CA ARG A 105 -1.29 22.20 -3.31
C ARG A 105 -2.53 21.82 -2.52
N ARG A 106 -3.29 20.85 -3.02
CA ARG A 106 -4.49 20.35 -2.33
C ARG A 106 -4.10 19.64 -1.05
N TRP A 107 -3.12 18.73 -1.13
CA TRP A 107 -2.57 18.05 0.04
C TRP A 107 -2.15 19.06 1.11
N ALA A 108 -1.39 20.11 0.76
CA ALA A 108 -0.99 21.14 1.70
C ALA A 108 -2.20 21.87 2.32
N ALA A 109 -3.27 22.11 1.54
CA ALA A 109 -4.49 22.73 2.03
C ALA A 109 -5.27 21.83 3.01
N TYR A 110 -5.26 20.49 2.79
CA TYR A 110 -5.84 19.54 3.74
C TYR A 110 -5.03 19.49 5.04
N VAL A 111 -3.70 19.36 4.93
CA VAL A 111 -2.79 19.37 6.10
C VAL A 111 -2.98 20.65 6.93
N ALA A 112 -2.99 21.82 6.26
CA ALA A 112 -3.14 23.11 6.97
C ALA A 112 -4.51 23.29 7.64
N ARG A 113 -5.56 22.61 7.17
CA ARG A 113 -6.94 22.78 7.66
C ARG A 113 -7.31 21.79 8.77
N ALA A 114 -6.77 20.58 8.73
CA ALA A 114 -7.11 19.53 9.67
C ALA A 114 -6.70 19.90 11.11
N ARG A 115 -7.53 19.52 12.09
CA ARG A 115 -7.18 19.63 13.52
C ARG A 115 -6.16 18.58 13.92
N LEU A 116 -6.24 17.38 13.30
CA LEU A 116 -5.30 16.28 13.43
C LEU A 116 -4.92 15.79 12.03
N VAL A 117 -3.64 15.57 11.81
CA VAL A 117 -3.11 14.90 10.61
C VAL A 117 -2.55 13.56 11.03
N THR A 118 -2.99 12.47 10.38
CA THR A 118 -2.40 11.15 10.53
C THR A 118 -1.63 10.77 9.26
N ALA A 119 -0.39 10.37 9.42
CA ALA A 119 0.50 10.02 8.33
C ALA A 119 0.96 8.57 8.45
N GLY A 120 0.94 7.81 7.36
CA GLY A 120 1.21 6.39 7.37
C GLY A 120 2.65 5.98 7.72
N ASN A 121 3.59 6.93 7.78
CA ASN A 121 4.96 6.73 8.27
C ASN A 121 5.60 8.06 8.67
N SER A 122 6.78 7.98 9.33
CA SER A 122 7.51 9.15 9.83
C SER A 122 7.95 10.10 8.71
N TYR A 123 8.38 9.59 7.54
CA TYR A 123 8.76 10.43 6.41
C TYR A 123 7.58 11.28 5.92
N LEU A 124 6.37 10.72 5.86
CA LEU A 124 5.15 11.45 5.51
C LEU A 124 4.78 12.46 6.60
N ALA A 125 4.94 12.10 7.86
CA ALA A 125 4.71 13.00 8.99
C ALA A 125 5.67 14.20 8.97
N ASP A 126 6.96 13.97 8.72
CA ASP A 126 7.97 15.04 8.58
C ASP A 126 7.64 16.01 7.43
N GLU A 127 7.12 15.50 6.30
CA GLU A 127 6.68 16.37 5.21
C GLU A 127 5.42 17.17 5.58
N ALA A 128 4.50 16.60 6.36
CA ALA A 128 3.33 17.32 6.85
C ALA A 128 3.69 18.42 7.86
N LEU A 129 4.68 18.19 8.72
CA LEU A 129 5.18 19.18 9.70
C LEU A 129 5.82 20.41 9.03
N LYS A 130 6.25 20.32 7.76
CA LYS A 130 6.72 21.48 6.99
C LYS A 130 5.58 22.39 6.54
N VAL A 131 4.36 21.88 6.53
CA VAL A 131 3.15 22.64 6.31
C VAL A 131 2.61 23.05 7.68
N ARG A 132 1.95 24.19 7.74
CA ARG A 132 1.35 24.66 9.00
C ARG A 132 0.29 23.66 9.49
N SER A 133 0.69 22.78 10.41
CA SER A 133 -0.19 21.83 11.09
C SER A 133 -0.02 21.96 12.60
N HIS A 134 -1.10 21.80 13.35
CA HIS A 134 -1.08 21.88 14.81
C HIS A 134 -0.73 20.55 15.47
N ARG A 135 -1.12 19.42 14.83
CA ARG A 135 -0.89 18.08 15.37
C ARG A 135 -0.72 17.12 14.22
N VAL A 136 0.44 16.46 14.15
CA VAL A 136 0.76 15.39 13.18
C VAL A 136 1.17 14.17 13.95
N GLU A 137 0.48 13.05 13.71
CA GLU A 137 0.75 11.77 14.35
C GLU A 137 1.05 10.69 13.31
N VAL A 138 1.89 9.73 13.64
CA VAL A 138 2.11 8.57 12.77
C VAL A 138 1.06 7.50 13.08
N LEU A 139 0.21 7.23 12.09
CA LEU A 139 -0.74 6.12 12.10
C LEU A 139 -0.39 5.17 10.96
N PRO A 140 0.35 4.09 11.22
CA PRO A 140 0.83 3.22 10.14
C PRO A 140 -0.32 2.50 9.45
N THR A 141 -0.12 2.17 8.18
CA THR A 141 -1.01 1.23 7.48
C THR A 141 -1.04 -0.10 8.22
N CYS A 142 -2.22 -0.63 8.44
CA CYS A 142 -2.44 -1.85 9.19
C CYS A 142 -3.08 -2.95 8.34
N VAL A 143 -2.90 -4.18 8.78
CA VAL A 143 -3.59 -5.35 8.25
C VAL A 143 -4.36 -6.07 9.36
N GLU A 144 -5.22 -6.99 8.96
CA GLU A 144 -5.85 -7.94 9.89
C GLU A 144 -5.19 -9.31 9.72
N PRO A 145 -4.23 -9.66 10.60
CA PRO A 145 -3.47 -10.89 10.43
C PRO A 145 -4.33 -12.16 10.46
N SER A 146 -5.43 -12.16 11.20
CA SER A 146 -6.35 -13.29 11.29
C SER A 146 -7.03 -13.68 9.97
N LYS A 147 -7.01 -12.79 8.97
CA LYS A 147 -7.52 -13.08 7.61
C LYS A 147 -6.59 -13.95 6.80
N PHE A 148 -5.32 -14.07 7.18
CA PHE A 148 -4.30 -14.80 6.44
C PHE A 148 -3.93 -16.07 7.17
N THR A 149 -4.08 -17.21 6.49
CA THR A 149 -3.54 -18.48 6.98
C THR A 149 -2.03 -18.47 6.75
N PRO A 150 -1.22 -18.65 7.81
CA PRO A 150 0.23 -18.68 7.65
C PRO A 150 0.69 -19.81 6.74
N VAL A 151 1.59 -19.49 5.82
CA VAL A 151 2.26 -20.48 4.96
C VAL A 151 3.20 -21.32 5.81
N HIS A 152 3.14 -22.63 5.62
CA HIS A 152 4.12 -23.56 6.18
C HIS A 152 5.23 -23.79 5.17
N HIS A 153 6.47 -23.55 5.59
CA HIS A 153 7.64 -23.66 4.73
C HIS A 153 8.32 -25.03 4.91
N GLU A 154 8.28 -25.80 3.86
CA GLU A 154 8.92 -27.11 3.75
C GLU A 154 9.83 -27.15 2.51
N GLU A 155 10.58 -28.22 2.35
CA GLU A 155 11.33 -28.47 1.12
C GLU A 155 10.37 -28.62 -0.07
N ARG A 156 10.60 -27.86 -1.14
CA ARG A 156 9.79 -27.89 -2.35
C ARG A 156 10.65 -28.12 -3.59
N GLU A 157 10.15 -28.91 -4.50
CA GLU A 157 10.82 -29.11 -5.78
C GLU A 157 10.94 -27.79 -6.58
N VAL A 158 9.90 -26.96 -6.58
CA VAL A 158 9.89 -25.65 -7.22
C VAL A 158 9.54 -24.58 -6.19
N VAL A 159 10.44 -23.62 -5.98
CA VAL A 159 10.22 -22.49 -5.07
C VAL A 159 9.57 -21.33 -5.82
N THR A 160 8.49 -20.79 -5.25
CA THR A 160 7.74 -19.67 -5.82
C THR A 160 8.18 -18.35 -5.20
N VAL A 161 8.85 -17.52 -5.99
CA VAL A 161 9.06 -16.09 -5.69
C VAL A 161 7.81 -15.34 -6.10
N GLY A 162 7.23 -14.52 -5.23
CA GLY A 162 5.96 -13.84 -5.48
C GLY A 162 6.02 -12.33 -5.36
N TRP A 163 5.33 -11.65 -6.25
CA TRP A 163 5.12 -10.21 -6.18
C TRP A 163 3.65 -9.86 -6.36
N VAL A 164 3.14 -9.01 -5.46
CA VAL A 164 1.80 -8.44 -5.53
C VAL A 164 1.92 -6.96 -5.88
N GLY A 165 1.22 -6.49 -6.91
CA GLY A 165 1.30 -5.08 -7.24
C GLY A 165 0.44 -4.67 -8.43
N SER A 166 0.67 -3.44 -8.90
CA SER A 166 -0.07 -2.85 -10.01
C SER A 166 0.84 -2.54 -11.20
N ARG A 167 0.27 -2.29 -12.36
CA ARG A 167 1.00 -1.85 -13.56
C ARG A 167 1.93 -0.65 -13.32
N THR A 168 1.61 0.24 -12.39
CA THR A 168 2.43 1.42 -12.08
C THR A 168 3.72 1.09 -11.34
N THR A 169 3.77 -0.03 -10.62
CA THR A 169 4.94 -0.50 -9.87
C THR A 169 5.64 -1.69 -10.55
N ALA A 170 5.05 -2.27 -11.58
CA ALA A 170 5.65 -3.36 -12.37
C ALA A 170 7.04 -3.01 -12.96
N PRO A 171 7.32 -1.77 -13.40
CA PRO A 171 8.68 -1.42 -13.86
C PRO A 171 9.78 -1.60 -12.81
N TYR A 172 9.44 -1.65 -11.53
CA TYR A 172 10.43 -1.87 -10.47
C TYR A 172 10.89 -3.33 -10.37
N LEU A 173 10.21 -4.25 -11.07
CA LEU A 173 10.52 -5.69 -11.04
C LEU A 173 11.76 -6.09 -11.84
N HIS A 174 12.32 -5.24 -12.71
CA HIS A 174 13.44 -5.61 -13.57
C HIS A 174 14.58 -6.36 -12.84
N PRO A 175 15.08 -5.90 -11.68
CA PRO A 175 16.15 -6.63 -10.99
C PRO A 175 15.76 -8.03 -10.53
N VAL A 176 14.48 -8.25 -10.21
CA VAL A 176 13.96 -9.57 -9.81
C VAL A 176 13.75 -10.47 -11.03
N LEU A 177 13.21 -9.92 -12.13
CA LEU A 177 13.04 -10.66 -13.39
C LEU A 177 14.38 -11.19 -13.89
N ASP A 178 15.40 -10.34 -13.92
CA ASP A 178 16.74 -10.69 -14.36
C ASP A 178 17.40 -11.73 -13.44
N ALA A 179 17.22 -11.60 -12.12
CA ALA A 179 17.71 -12.58 -11.15
C ALA A 179 17.05 -13.96 -11.35
N VAL A 180 15.70 -14.01 -11.47
CA VAL A 180 14.98 -15.27 -11.66
C VAL A 180 15.32 -15.91 -13.01
N ALA A 181 15.49 -15.11 -14.07
CA ALA A 181 15.92 -15.62 -15.39
C ALA A 181 17.29 -16.32 -15.30
N ARG A 182 18.29 -15.66 -14.70
CA ARG A 182 19.63 -16.26 -14.50
C ARG A 182 19.59 -17.53 -13.65
N LEU A 183 18.79 -17.53 -12.60
CA LEU A 183 18.63 -18.71 -11.74
C LEU A 183 17.99 -19.88 -12.49
N HIS A 184 16.98 -19.60 -13.31
CA HIS A 184 16.34 -20.61 -14.15
C HIS A 184 17.31 -21.17 -15.21
N GLU A 185 18.08 -20.30 -15.89
CA GLU A 185 19.12 -20.69 -16.86
C GLU A 185 20.22 -21.55 -16.22
N SER A 186 20.52 -21.33 -14.94
CA SER A 186 21.47 -22.16 -14.17
C SER A 186 20.85 -23.49 -13.66
N GLY A 187 19.63 -23.82 -14.09
CA GLY A 187 18.94 -25.08 -13.75
C GLY A 187 18.25 -25.07 -12.38
N ARG A 188 18.13 -23.90 -11.74
CA ARG A 188 17.40 -23.80 -10.47
C ARG A 188 15.90 -23.86 -10.69
N LYS A 189 15.20 -24.67 -9.91
CA LYS A 189 13.74 -24.84 -9.97
C LYS A 189 13.03 -23.70 -9.21
N ILE A 190 13.09 -22.51 -9.77
CA ILE A 190 12.48 -21.29 -9.23
C ILE A 190 11.50 -20.74 -10.25
N LYS A 191 10.30 -20.34 -9.81
CA LYS A 191 9.34 -19.62 -10.62
C LYS A 191 9.00 -18.26 -9.99
N LEU A 192 8.58 -17.30 -10.82
CA LEU A 192 8.09 -16.00 -10.41
C LEU A 192 6.58 -15.92 -10.63
N LEU A 193 5.83 -15.66 -9.56
CA LEU A 193 4.39 -15.41 -9.59
C LEU A 193 4.13 -13.92 -9.45
N LEU A 194 3.50 -13.31 -10.45
CA LEU A 194 3.07 -11.91 -10.44
C LEU A 194 1.55 -11.83 -10.26
N ILE A 195 1.11 -11.07 -9.27
CA ILE A 195 -0.30 -10.86 -8.96
C ILE A 195 -0.64 -9.38 -9.15
N GLY A 196 -1.56 -9.08 -10.10
CA GLY A 196 -2.06 -7.73 -10.37
C GLY A 196 -1.31 -6.93 -11.45
N ALA A 197 -0.23 -7.47 -12.02
CA ALA A 197 0.39 -6.98 -13.24
C ALA A 197 0.35 -8.04 -14.32
N SER A 198 0.22 -7.61 -15.57
CA SER A 198 0.27 -8.44 -16.78
C SER A 198 1.16 -7.75 -17.81
N ASP A 199 1.44 -8.44 -18.91
CA ASP A 199 2.18 -7.91 -20.07
C ASP A 199 3.70 -7.75 -19.83
N LEU A 200 4.27 -8.57 -18.92
CA LEU A 200 5.73 -8.64 -18.71
C LEU A 200 6.41 -9.77 -19.53
N GLY A 201 5.77 -10.19 -20.60
CA GLY A 201 6.28 -11.26 -21.47
C GLY A 201 5.76 -12.63 -21.07
N SER A 202 6.24 -13.66 -21.82
CA SER A 202 5.94 -15.07 -21.56
C SER A 202 7.25 -15.81 -21.39
N HIS A 203 7.47 -16.40 -20.23
CA HIS A 203 8.66 -17.17 -19.89
C HIS A 203 8.23 -18.45 -19.15
N PRO A 204 8.94 -19.59 -19.28
CA PRO A 204 8.57 -20.85 -18.63
C PRO A 204 8.58 -20.76 -17.10
N TRP A 205 9.32 -19.82 -16.53
CA TRP A 205 9.42 -19.56 -15.10
C TRP A 205 8.50 -18.44 -14.61
N LEU A 206 7.70 -17.77 -15.48
CA LEU A 206 6.86 -16.62 -15.16
C LEU A 206 5.38 -17.01 -15.21
N GLU A 207 4.70 -16.89 -14.09
CA GLU A 207 3.25 -17.00 -13.97
C GLU A 207 2.67 -15.63 -13.67
N GLN A 208 1.60 -15.24 -14.38
CA GLN A 208 0.93 -13.94 -14.19
C GLN A 208 -0.54 -14.17 -13.87
N ARG A 209 -0.99 -13.65 -12.73
CA ARG A 209 -2.39 -13.72 -12.28
C ARG A 209 -3.00 -12.33 -12.16
N ARG A 210 -4.29 -12.25 -12.48
CA ARG A 210 -5.07 -11.05 -12.20
C ARG A 210 -5.36 -10.98 -10.70
N TRP A 211 -5.13 -9.83 -10.08
CA TRP A 211 -5.51 -9.62 -8.69
C TRP A 211 -7.03 -9.53 -8.53
N SER A 212 -7.55 -10.15 -7.50
CA SER A 212 -8.92 -9.94 -7.00
C SER A 212 -8.92 -9.96 -5.48
N LEU A 213 -9.89 -9.30 -4.86
CA LEU A 213 -10.04 -9.31 -3.41
C LEU A 213 -10.37 -10.73 -2.88
N ASP A 214 -11.10 -11.50 -3.69
CA ASP A 214 -11.57 -12.84 -3.31
C ASP A 214 -10.44 -13.88 -3.35
N SER A 215 -9.43 -13.69 -4.23
CA SER A 215 -8.30 -14.60 -4.38
C SER A 215 -7.03 -14.15 -3.63
N GLU A 216 -7.03 -12.95 -3.03
CA GLU A 216 -5.82 -12.35 -2.46
C GLU A 216 -5.13 -13.24 -1.40
N VAL A 217 -5.91 -13.84 -0.51
CA VAL A 217 -5.37 -14.71 0.56
C VAL A 217 -4.80 -15.99 -0.02
N ASP A 218 -5.51 -16.63 -0.93
CA ASP A 218 -5.09 -17.88 -1.57
C ASP A 218 -3.86 -17.67 -2.48
N ASP A 219 -3.83 -16.55 -3.19
CA ASP A 219 -2.70 -16.17 -4.03
C ASP A 219 -1.42 -15.96 -3.19
N LEU A 220 -1.55 -15.32 -2.02
CA LEU A 220 -0.43 -15.14 -1.09
C LEU A 220 0.03 -16.47 -0.48
N ALA A 221 -0.88 -17.40 -0.20
CA ALA A 221 -0.55 -18.73 0.31
C ALA A 221 0.27 -19.56 -0.70
N GLY A 222 0.24 -19.22 -1.98
CA GLY A 222 1.05 -19.83 -3.02
C GLY A 222 2.49 -19.30 -3.16
N ILE A 223 2.91 -18.35 -2.30
CA ILE A 223 4.22 -17.70 -2.36
C ILE A 223 5.14 -18.26 -1.28
N ASP A 224 6.35 -18.66 -1.65
CA ASP A 224 7.39 -19.08 -0.71
C ASP A 224 8.29 -17.92 -0.27
N ILE A 225 8.54 -16.97 -1.18
CA ILE A 225 9.41 -15.81 -0.96
C ILE A 225 8.74 -14.57 -1.57
N GLY A 226 8.34 -13.63 -0.75
CA GLY A 226 7.80 -12.35 -1.21
C GLY A 226 8.89 -11.39 -1.66
N VAL A 227 8.65 -10.60 -2.72
CA VAL A 227 9.61 -9.59 -3.17
C VAL A 227 8.98 -8.20 -3.26
N MET A 228 9.73 -7.17 -2.84
CA MET A 228 9.30 -5.78 -2.94
C MET A 228 10.44 -4.88 -3.43
N PRO A 229 10.80 -4.97 -4.72
CA PRO A 229 11.78 -4.07 -5.31
C PRO A 229 11.22 -2.66 -5.45
N MET A 230 12.02 -1.66 -5.06
CA MET A 230 11.68 -0.26 -5.20
C MET A 230 12.94 0.58 -5.47
N PRO A 231 12.88 1.59 -6.36
CA PRO A 231 13.96 2.57 -6.51
C PRO A 231 13.96 3.51 -5.30
N ASP A 232 15.13 4.00 -4.89
CA ASP A 232 15.21 5.01 -3.84
C ASP A 232 14.84 6.38 -4.38
N THR A 233 13.55 6.69 -4.28
CA THR A 233 12.98 7.98 -4.68
C THR A 233 12.14 8.56 -3.53
N ARG A 234 11.92 9.87 -3.56
CA ARG A 234 11.02 10.53 -2.59
C ARG A 234 9.62 9.89 -2.56
N TRP A 235 9.11 9.45 -3.71
CA TRP A 235 7.84 8.74 -3.81
C TRP A 235 7.88 7.38 -3.08
N ALA A 236 8.91 6.58 -3.37
CA ALA A 236 9.06 5.26 -2.77
C ALA A 236 9.30 5.32 -1.25
N ARG A 237 10.02 6.33 -0.75
CA ARG A 237 10.20 6.59 0.68
C ARG A 237 8.87 6.87 1.40
N GLY A 238 7.89 7.45 0.69
CA GLY A 238 6.54 7.69 1.21
C GLY A 238 5.64 6.45 1.26
N LYS A 239 6.08 5.29 0.74
CA LYS A 239 5.29 4.06 0.81
C LYS A 239 5.26 3.49 2.22
N CYS A 240 4.07 3.03 2.65
CA CYS A 240 3.83 2.50 3.99
C CYS A 240 4.00 0.97 4.09
N GLY A 241 4.52 0.32 3.05
CA GLY A 241 4.89 -1.10 3.09
C GLY A 241 3.72 -2.08 3.12
N TYR A 242 2.52 -1.73 2.66
CA TYR A 242 1.33 -2.59 2.75
C TYR A 242 1.54 -4.01 2.19
N LYS A 243 2.23 -4.15 1.05
CA LYS A 243 2.56 -5.47 0.48
C LYS A 243 3.40 -6.31 1.45
N LEU A 244 4.37 -5.68 2.10
CA LEU A 244 5.22 -6.35 3.08
C LEU A 244 4.41 -6.79 4.30
N LEU A 245 3.46 -5.97 4.74
CA LEU A 245 2.51 -6.36 5.80
C LEU A 245 1.66 -7.56 5.40
N GLN A 246 1.23 -7.64 4.14
CA GLN A 246 0.48 -8.78 3.62
C GLN A 246 1.35 -10.05 3.60
N TYR A 247 2.60 -9.99 3.12
CA TYR A 247 3.54 -11.10 3.18
C TYR A 247 3.75 -11.57 4.62
N PHE A 248 4.05 -10.67 5.53
CA PHE A 248 4.27 -10.98 6.93
C PHE A 248 3.03 -11.60 7.59
N ALA A 249 1.83 -11.05 7.29
CA ALA A 249 0.57 -11.59 7.78
C ALA A 249 0.28 -12.99 7.22
N ALA A 250 0.70 -13.30 5.99
CA ALA A 250 0.59 -14.61 5.40
C ALA A 250 1.75 -15.56 5.80
N GLY A 251 2.68 -15.13 6.66
CA GLY A 251 3.85 -15.93 7.01
C GLY A 251 4.79 -16.17 5.83
N VAL A 252 4.92 -15.18 4.94
CA VAL A 252 5.82 -15.24 3.77
C VAL A 252 7.05 -14.37 4.06
N PRO A 253 8.26 -14.94 4.12
CA PRO A 253 9.50 -14.17 4.26
C PRO A 253 9.70 -13.28 3.05
N ALA A 254 10.28 -12.09 3.23
CA ALA A 254 10.39 -11.12 2.14
C ALA A 254 11.82 -10.66 1.87
N ILE A 255 12.10 -10.41 0.58
CA ILE A 255 13.29 -9.71 0.13
C ILE A 255 12.85 -8.33 -0.38
N VAL A 256 13.48 -7.25 0.11
CA VAL A 256 13.06 -5.88 -0.21
C VAL A 256 14.24 -5.00 -0.56
N SER A 257 14.00 -3.97 -1.37
CA SER A 257 14.95 -2.85 -1.50
C SER A 257 15.04 -2.06 -0.20
N PRO A 258 16.23 -1.57 0.22
CA PRO A 258 16.40 -0.79 1.45
C PRO A 258 15.89 0.64 1.30
N VAL A 259 14.57 0.80 1.16
CA VAL A 259 13.91 2.08 0.90
C VAL A 259 12.78 2.31 1.88
N GLY A 260 12.77 3.48 2.52
CA GLY A 260 11.73 3.90 3.45
C GLY A 260 11.52 2.92 4.60
N VAL A 261 10.26 2.67 4.97
CA VAL A 261 9.88 1.79 6.10
C VAL A 261 10.28 0.33 5.90
N ALA A 262 10.43 -0.13 4.65
CA ALA A 262 10.76 -1.52 4.35
C ALA A 262 12.08 -1.96 4.99
N THR A 263 13.06 -1.05 5.08
CA THR A 263 14.37 -1.33 5.72
C THR A 263 14.21 -1.71 7.20
N GLN A 264 13.36 -1.00 7.93
CA GLN A 264 13.11 -1.27 9.34
C GLN A 264 12.24 -2.51 9.53
N MET A 265 11.27 -2.72 8.65
CA MET A 265 10.33 -3.83 8.74
C MET A 265 11.01 -5.19 8.60
N VAL A 266 12.02 -5.33 7.74
CA VAL A 266 12.77 -6.59 7.55
C VAL A 266 13.93 -6.77 8.52
N GLY A 267 14.20 -5.82 9.40
CA GLY A 267 15.24 -5.94 10.43
C GLY A 267 15.01 -7.13 11.38
N ASP A 268 16.02 -7.45 12.20
CA ASP A 268 15.96 -8.49 13.23
C ASP A 268 15.52 -9.88 12.72
N GLY A 269 16.01 -10.27 11.54
CA GLY A 269 15.76 -11.60 10.98
C GLY A 269 14.36 -11.79 10.35
N ARG A 270 13.61 -10.72 10.06
CA ARG A 270 12.27 -10.77 9.48
C ARG A 270 12.25 -10.82 7.95
N GLY A 271 13.40 -10.64 7.30
CA GLY A 271 13.54 -10.66 5.84
C GLY A 271 14.94 -10.27 5.42
N LEU A 272 15.17 -10.13 4.12
CA LEU A 272 16.46 -9.80 3.54
C LEU A 272 16.41 -8.47 2.76
N LEU A 273 17.55 -7.79 2.69
CA LEU A 273 17.74 -6.58 1.90
C LEU A 273 18.51 -6.90 0.62
N ALA A 274 18.03 -6.39 -0.52
CA ALA A 274 18.70 -6.47 -1.80
C ALA A 274 18.89 -5.06 -2.40
N ARG A 275 20.13 -4.65 -2.68
CA ARG A 275 20.50 -3.34 -3.21
C ARG A 275 20.85 -3.40 -4.70
N SER A 276 21.42 -4.51 -5.13
CA SER A 276 21.89 -4.76 -6.50
C SER A 276 21.24 -6.01 -7.08
N GLU A 277 21.37 -6.20 -8.39
CA GLU A 277 20.92 -7.44 -9.06
C GLU A 277 21.54 -8.69 -8.45
N VAL A 278 22.83 -8.62 -8.11
CA VAL A 278 23.55 -9.74 -7.45
C VAL A 278 22.98 -10.03 -6.06
N ASP A 279 22.55 -8.98 -5.33
CA ASP A 279 21.92 -9.18 -4.02
C ASP A 279 20.56 -9.86 -4.16
N TRP A 280 19.75 -9.52 -5.16
CA TRP A 280 18.48 -10.20 -5.44
C TRP A 280 18.69 -11.68 -5.73
N GLU A 281 19.63 -12.01 -6.61
CA GLU A 281 19.95 -13.39 -6.94
C GLU A 281 20.42 -14.17 -5.71
N ARG A 282 21.38 -13.61 -4.94
CA ARG A 282 21.91 -14.22 -3.72
C ARG A 282 20.82 -14.45 -2.68
N ALA A 283 19.98 -13.45 -2.42
CA ALA A 283 18.93 -13.54 -1.42
C ALA A 283 17.83 -14.54 -1.81
N ILE A 284 17.47 -14.61 -3.10
CA ILE A 284 16.53 -15.62 -3.62
C ILE A 284 17.12 -17.01 -3.46
N LEU A 285 18.39 -17.24 -3.84
CA LEU A 285 19.07 -18.53 -3.69
C LEU A 285 19.15 -18.96 -2.22
N GLN A 286 19.51 -18.05 -1.34
CA GLN A 286 19.60 -18.30 0.10
C GLN A 286 18.26 -18.82 0.65
N LEU A 287 17.17 -18.12 0.39
CA LEU A 287 15.85 -18.53 0.89
C LEU A 287 15.27 -19.73 0.13
N ALA A 288 15.58 -19.88 -1.14
CA ALA A 288 15.12 -21.06 -1.90
C ALA A 288 15.73 -22.36 -1.38
N GLY A 289 17.01 -22.33 -0.98
CA GLY A 289 17.75 -23.49 -0.50
C GLY A 289 17.55 -23.81 0.98
N ASP A 290 16.87 -22.95 1.76
CA ASP A 290 16.75 -23.13 3.21
C ASP A 290 15.29 -22.92 3.68
N PRO A 291 14.49 -23.99 3.73
CA PRO A 291 13.12 -23.93 4.24
C PRO A 291 13.05 -23.58 5.73
N ASN A 292 14.05 -23.93 6.52
CA ASN A 292 14.08 -23.57 7.93
C ASN A 292 14.26 -22.06 8.12
N ALA A 293 15.17 -21.44 7.36
CA ALA A 293 15.32 -20.00 7.36
C ALA A 293 14.03 -19.28 6.92
N ARG A 294 13.33 -19.82 5.91
CA ARG A 294 12.02 -19.28 5.53
C ARG A 294 11.01 -19.36 6.68
N GLN A 295 10.94 -20.52 7.35
CA GLN A 295 10.02 -20.74 8.47
C GLN A 295 10.32 -19.83 9.67
N GLU A 296 11.58 -19.66 10.04
CA GLU A 296 12.03 -18.78 11.13
C GLU A 296 11.70 -17.30 10.82
N MET A 297 12.02 -16.83 9.59
CA MET A 297 11.69 -15.47 9.16
C MET A 297 10.19 -15.23 9.11
N ALA A 298 9.42 -16.21 8.64
CA ALA A 298 7.97 -16.18 8.60
C ALA A 298 7.36 -16.01 10.00
N ALA A 299 7.83 -16.81 10.96
CA ALA A 299 7.37 -16.74 12.34
C ALA A 299 7.71 -15.37 12.97
N ALA A 300 8.94 -14.89 12.80
CA ALA A 300 9.38 -13.58 13.31
C ALA A 300 8.59 -12.42 12.69
N SER A 301 8.36 -12.46 11.39
CA SER A 301 7.61 -11.43 10.67
C SER A 301 6.12 -11.43 11.03
N ARG A 302 5.52 -12.60 11.23
CA ARG A 302 4.12 -12.75 11.66
C ARG A 302 3.91 -12.12 13.05
N VAL A 303 4.76 -12.45 14.04
CA VAL A 303 4.71 -11.85 15.37
C VAL A 303 4.88 -10.33 15.31
N TYR A 304 5.78 -9.87 14.45
CA TYR A 304 6.04 -8.43 14.28
C TYR A 304 4.81 -7.70 13.74
N VAL A 305 4.14 -8.22 12.72
CA VAL A 305 2.97 -7.57 12.14
C VAL A 305 1.79 -7.59 13.11
N GLU A 306 1.57 -8.68 13.83
CA GLU A 306 0.51 -8.80 14.83
C GLU A 306 0.68 -7.75 15.94
N LYS A 307 1.91 -7.60 16.43
CA LYS A 307 2.24 -6.66 17.51
C LYS A 307 2.22 -5.20 17.09
N ASN A 308 2.67 -4.87 15.86
CA ASN A 308 2.97 -3.49 15.49
C ASN A 308 2.07 -2.91 14.40
N PHE A 309 1.37 -3.76 13.61
CA PHE A 309 0.61 -3.31 12.44
C PHE A 309 -0.77 -3.94 12.32
N SER A 310 -1.31 -4.48 13.42
CA SER A 310 -2.68 -5.00 13.45
C SER A 310 -3.70 -3.89 13.76
N TYR A 311 -4.94 -4.12 13.36
CA TYR A 311 -6.03 -3.23 13.78
C TYR A 311 -6.25 -3.25 15.29
N ALA A 312 -6.01 -4.39 15.95
CA ALA A 312 -6.11 -4.51 17.40
C ALA A 312 -5.11 -3.59 18.12
N ARG A 313 -3.91 -3.42 17.57
CA ARG A 313 -2.89 -2.52 18.13
C ARG A 313 -3.27 -1.05 17.94
N TRP A 314 -3.80 -0.65 16.80
CA TRP A 314 -3.92 0.77 16.43
C TRP A 314 -5.33 1.34 16.56
N ALA A 315 -6.37 0.52 16.73
CA ALA A 315 -7.73 1.02 16.94
C ALA A 315 -7.88 1.79 18.28
N PRO A 316 -7.33 1.31 19.41
CA PRO A 316 -7.37 2.08 20.66
C PRO A 316 -6.63 3.42 20.56
N GLU A 317 -5.45 3.44 19.91
CA GLU A 317 -4.67 4.67 19.70
C GLU A 317 -5.45 5.69 18.86
N LEU A 318 -6.00 5.26 17.72
CA LEU A 318 -6.82 6.13 16.88
C LEU A 318 -8.07 6.62 17.65
N ALA A 319 -8.73 5.73 18.39
CA ALA A 319 -9.89 6.12 19.20
C ALA A 319 -9.53 7.17 20.26
N GLY A 320 -8.37 7.03 20.92
CA GLY A 320 -7.83 8.04 21.84
C GLY A 320 -7.64 9.38 21.15
N MET A 321 -6.95 9.39 20.00
CA MET A 321 -6.72 10.61 19.22
C MET A 321 -8.04 11.31 18.81
N LEU A 322 -9.07 10.53 18.45
CA LEU A 322 -10.37 11.07 18.04
C LEU A 322 -11.18 11.63 19.22
N LYS A 323 -11.09 11.01 20.40
CA LYS A 323 -11.79 11.49 21.62
C LYS A 323 -11.21 12.81 22.17
N GLU A 324 -9.98 13.15 21.80
CA GLU A 324 -9.33 14.40 22.18
C GLU A 324 -9.67 15.60 21.24
N LEU A 325 -10.41 15.38 20.18
CA LEU A 325 -10.84 16.39 19.22
C LEU A 325 -12.22 16.96 19.57
#